data_f74d05d2e218c383cf672fef90c1fd08
#
_entry.id   f74d05d2e218c383cf672fef90c1fd08
#
_cell.length_a   1.000
_cell.length_b   1.000
_cell.length_c   1.000
_cell.angle_alpha   90.00
_cell.angle_beta   90.00
_cell.angle_gamma   90.00
#
_symmetry.space_group_name_H-M   'P 1'
#
loop_
_entity.id
_entity.type
_entity.pdbx_description
1 polymer ?
#
loop_
_entity_poly.entity_id
_entity_poly.type
_entity_poly.pdbx_seq_one_letter_code
_entity_poly.pdbx_strand_id
1 'polypeptide(L)'
;DVERSRGLGDVYKRQVENTPGAILASQFDNPANPAIHHDRTGEEIWNDTEGKVDGIVAGIGTGGTISGAGEYLKEKNPEVKTFGAEPAESPVITKGEKAPHKIQGWGPGFVPDNLDKSVVDEILLVPGDEAIAFARRAAAEEGIITGISGGGALQAAGQVAARPEFAGKTIVVVIADTGERYLSTALFEGFLD
;
A
#
# COMPACT_ATOMS: atom_id res chain seq x y z
N ASP A 1 -6.53 17.33 -11.23
CA ASP A 1 -5.33 16.71 -11.80
C ASP A 1 -5.53 15.32 -12.43
N VAL A 2 -6.72 14.73 -12.30
CA VAL A 2 -7.04 13.43 -12.95
C VAL A 2 -7.08 13.56 -14.48
N GLU A 3 -7.48 14.70 -15.03
CA GLU A 3 -7.43 14.94 -16.48
C GLU A 3 -5.98 15.05 -17.00
N ARG A 4 -5.07 15.64 -16.22
CA ARG A 4 -3.63 15.66 -16.55
C ARG A 4 -3.03 14.25 -16.50
N SER A 5 -3.41 13.43 -15.55
CA SER A 5 -2.99 12.04 -15.43
C SER A 5 -3.48 11.18 -16.61
N ARG A 6 -4.73 11.35 -17.06
CA ARG A 6 -5.25 10.69 -18.26
C ARG A 6 -4.51 11.10 -19.52
N GLY A 7 -4.26 12.42 -19.69
CA GLY A 7 -3.51 12.93 -20.84
C GLY A 7 -2.08 12.42 -20.91
N LEU A 8 -1.39 12.29 -19.77
CA LEU A 8 -0.05 11.71 -19.70
C LEU A 8 -0.06 10.21 -20.01
N GLY A 9 -1.03 9.44 -19.50
CA GLY A 9 -1.18 8.03 -19.83
C GLY A 9 -1.36 7.80 -21.34
N ASP A 10 -2.15 8.61 -22.00
CA ASP A 10 -2.34 8.53 -23.46
C ASP A 10 -1.06 8.92 -24.22
N VAL A 11 -0.28 9.87 -23.72
CA VAL A 11 1.03 10.24 -24.31
C VAL A 11 2.01 9.08 -24.25
N TYR A 12 2.15 8.41 -23.09
CA TYR A 12 3.07 7.28 -22.95
C TYR A 12 2.66 6.10 -23.85
N LYS A 13 1.37 5.77 -23.95
CA LYS A 13 0.86 4.73 -24.85
C LYS A 13 1.23 5.04 -26.30
N ARG A 14 0.98 6.26 -26.77
CA ARG A 14 1.35 6.70 -28.13
C ARG A 14 2.86 6.66 -28.36
N GLN A 15 3.68 7.01 -27.36
CA GLN A 15 5.14 6.91 -27.48
C GLN A 15 5.59 5.46 -27.67
N VAL A 16 5.02 4.52 -26.93
CA VAL A 16 5.32 3.09 -27.09
C VAL A 16 4.87 2.59 -28.45
N GLU A 17 3.68 2.93 -28.92
CA GLU A 17 3.14 2.54 -30.23
C GLU A 17 4.02 3.07 -31.41
N ASN A 18 4.61 4.26 -31.26
CA ASN A 18 5.40 4.92 -32.29
C ASN A 18 6.91 4.70 -32.18
N THR A 19 7.39 3.95 -31.17
CA THR A 19 8.82 3.72 -30.95
C THR A 19 9.15 2.24 -31.03
N PRO A 20 9.79 1.76 -32.10
CA PRO A 20 10.15 0.35 -32.23
C PRO A 20 10.99 -0.14 -31.03
N GLY A 21 10.58 -1.24 -30.40
CA GLY A 21 11.26 -1.83 -29.26
C GLY A 21 10.96 -1.18 -27.92
N ALA A 22 10.15 -0.12 -27.87
CA ALA A 22 9.67 0.45 -26.60
C ALA A 22 8.67 -0.48 -25.93
N ILE A 23 8.77 -0.56 -24.59
CA ILE A 23 7.83 -1.31 -23.75
C ILE A 23 7.25 -0.39 -22.66
N LEU A 24 6.01 -0.62 -22.29
CA LEU A 24 5.39 0.00 -21.13
C LEU A 24 5.40 -1.00 -19.98
N ALA A 25 5.97 -0.64 -18.83
CA ALA A 25 6.05 -1.52 -17.68
C ALA A 25 4.68 -1.85 -17.07
N SER A 26 3.68 -0.97 -17.23
CA SER A 26 2.27 -1.19 -16.88
C SER A 26 2.06 -1.70 -15.46
N GLN A 27 2.54 -0.95 -14.46
CA GLN A 27 2.58 -1.41 -13.06
C GLN A 27 1.22 -1.82 -12.47
N PHE A 28 0.10 -1.39 -13.05
CA PHE A 28 -1.24 -1.66 -12.53
C PHE A 28 -1.88 -2.95 -13.07
N ASP A 29 -1.37 -3.47 -14.18
CA ASP A 29 -1.92 -4.61 -14.92
C ASP A 29 -0.86 -5.66 -15.29
N ASN A 30 0.43 -5.36 -15.13
CA ASN A 30 1.51 -6.30 -15.38
C ASN A 30 1.61 -7.35 -14.26
N PRO A 31 1.37 -8.65 -14.55
CA PRO A 31 1.40 -9.71 -13.54
C PRO A 31 2.78 -9.94 -12.91
N ALA A 32 3.85 -9.44 -13.51
CA ALA A 32 5.18 -9.46 -12.87
C ALA A 32 5.24 -8.69 -11.56
N ASN A 33 4.32 -7.73 -11.36
CA ASN A 33 4.23 -6.96 -10.12
C ASN A 33 3.81 -7.85 -8.93
N PRO A 34 2.62 -8.48 -8.89
CA PRO A 34 2.31 -9.41 -7.80
C PRO A 34 3.26 -10.61 -7.75
N ALA A 35 3.74 -11.12 -8.89
CA ALA A 35 4.66 -12.25 -8.92
C ALA A 35 5.96 -12.00 -8.14
N ILE A 36 6.60 -10.83 -8.28
CA ILE A 36 7.82 -10.53 -7.54
C ILE A 36 7.56 -10.41 -6.03
N HIS A 37 6.38 -9.93 -5.63
CA HIS A 37 6.01 -9.87 -4.22
C HIS A 37 5.68 -11.25 -3.64
N HIS A 38 5.13 -12.18 -4.46
CA HIS A 38 4.98 -13.57 -4.10
C HIS A 38 6.35 -14.23 -3.90
N ASP A 39 7.19 -14.17 -4.93
CA ASP A 39 8.47 -14.90 -4.99
C ASP A 39 9.56 -14.33 -4.06
N ARG A 40 9.42 -13.09 -3.62
CA ARG A 40 10.43 -12.40 -2.80
C ARG A 40 9.85 -11.86 -1.50
N THR A 41 8.97 -10.87 -1.58
CA THR A 41 8.48 -10.16 -0.39
C THR A 41 7.76 -11.09 0.59
N GLY A 42 6.91 -11.99 0.08
CA GLY A 42 6.24 -13.00 0.89
C GLY A 42 7.22 -13.97 1.54
N GLU A 43 8.20 -14.45 0.78
CA GLU A 43 9.25 -15.33 1.28
C GLU A 43 10.10 -14.66 2.34
N GLU A 44 10.54 -13.42 2.13
CA GLU A 44 11.31 -12.64 3.09
C GLU A 44 10.53 -12.45 4.40
N ILE A 45 9.27 -12.03 4.33
CA ILE A 45 8.40 -11.88 5.51
C ILE A 45 8.28 -13.21 6.27
N TRP A 46 8.03 -14.31 5.58
CA TRP A 46 7.92 -15.63 6.20
C TRP A 46 9.19 -16.05 6.92
N ASN A 47 10.33 -15.87 6.28
CA ASN A 47 11.64 -16.24 6.83
C ASN A 47 12.03 -15.34 8.00
N ASP A 48 11.88 -14.03 7.87
CA ASP A 48 12.26 -13.06 8.90
C ASP A 48 11.39 -13.15 10.15
N THR A 49 10.15 -13.61 10.00
CA THR A 49 9.25 -13.90 11.14
C THR A 49 9.36 -15.33 11.65
N GLU A 50 10.25 -16.15 11.09
CA GLU A 50 10.36 -17.58 11.41
C GLU A 50 9.02 -18.33 11.27
N GLY A 51 8.20 -17.91 10.29
CA GLY A 51 6.86 -18.45 10.08
C GLY A 51 5.83 -18.07 11.15
N LYS A 52 6.11 -17.06 11.98
CA LYS A 52 5.25 -16.64 13.10
C LYS A 52 4.38 -15.42 12.76
N VAL A 53 4.24 -15.07 11.48
CA VAL A 53 3.36 -13.99 11.04
C VAL A 53 1.90 -14.43 11.12
N ASP A 54 1.07 -13.63 11.79
CA ASP A 54 -0.38 -13.84 11.91
C ASP A 54 -1.19 -12.92 10.97
N GLY A 55 -0.60 -11.79 10.60
CA GLY A 55 -1.25 -10.85 9.69
C GLY A 55 -0.26 -9.96 8.94
N ILE A 56 -0.64 -9.54 7.74
CA ILE A 56 0.08 -8.53 6.95
C ILE A 56 -0.85 -7.37 6.64
N VAL A 57 -0.32 -6.14 6.76
CA VAL A 57 -1.00 -4.89 6.40
C VAL A 57 -0.21 -4.17 5.32
N ALA A 58 -0.85 -3.86 4.20
CA ALA A 58 -0.25 -3.06 3.14
C ALA A 58 -1.26 -2.09 2.51
N GLY A 59 -0.80 -0.90 2.15
CA GLY A 59 -1.60 0.05 1.40
C GLY A 59 -1.78 -0.37 -0.06
N ILE A 60 -2.96 -0.08 -0.61
CA ILE A 60 -3.30 -0.46 -1.97
C ILE A 60 -3.06 0.71 -2.93
N GLY A 61 -1.92 0.63 -3.67
CA GLY A 61 -1.65 1.43 -4.85
C GLY A 61 -1.93 0.60 -6.10
N THR A 62 -1.00 -0.24 -6.50
CA THR A 62 -1.17 -1.20 -7.60
C THR A 62 -1.85 -2.49 -7.18
N GLY A 63 -1.91 -2.79 -5.90
CA GLY A 63 -2.41 -4.05 -5.35
C GLY A 63 -1.38 -5.19 -5.34
N GLY A 64 -0.26 -5.05 -6.06
CA GLY A 64 0.72 -6.13 -6.24
C GLY A 64 1.31 -6.65 -4.94
N THR A 65 1.66 -5.76 -4.01
CA THR A 65 2.29 -6.15 -2.73
C THR A 65 1.37 -7.02 -1.89
N ILE A 66 0.14 -6.57 -1.63
CA ILE A 66 -0.78 -7.32 -0.77
C ILE A 66 -1.26 -8.61 -1.43
N SER A 67 -1.45 -8.59 -2.76
CA SER A 67 -1.85 -9.78 -3.51
C SER A 67 -0.75 -10.83 -3.50
N GLY A 68 0.46 -10.47 -3.97
CA GLY A 68 1.55 -11.43 -4.08
C GLY A 68 2.08 -11.92 -2.74
N ALA A 69 2.43 -11.01 -1.82
CA ALA A 69 2.91 -11.42 -0.50
C ALA A 69 1.83 -12.15 0.31
N GLY A 70 0.58 -11.68 0.22
CA GLY A 70 -0.55 -12.31 0.89
C GLY A 70 -0.81 -13.73 0.38
N GLU A 71 -0.76 -13.96 -0.94
CA GLU A 71 -0.89 -15.28 -1.55
C GLU A 71 0.19 -16.23 -1.00
N TYR A 72 1.45 -15.85 -1.09
CA TYR A 72 2.57 -16.66 -0.57
C TYR A 72 2.40 -17.01 0.92
N LEU A 73 2.04 -16.03 1.74
CA LEU A 73 1.86 -16.26 3.18
C LEU A 73 0.70 -17.21 3.47
N LYS A 74 -0.41 -17.11 2.72
CA LYS A 74 -1.55 -18.03 2.85
C LYS A 74 -1.24 -19.43 2.32
N GLU A 75 -0.39 -19.58 1.33
CA GLU A 75 0.13 -20.89 0.88
C GLU A 75 0.93 -21.58 2.01
N LYS A 76 1.72 -20.82 2.78
CA LYS A 76 2.47 -21.32 3.92
C LYS A 76 1.60 -21.62 5.13
N ASN A 77 0.67 -20.72 5.43
CA ASN A 77 -0.29 -20.84 6.52
C ASN A 77 -1.62 -20.16 6.17
N PRO A 78 -2.68 -20.93 5.87
CA PRO A 78 -3.99 -20.38 5.50
C PRO A 78 -4.66 -19.51 6.57
N GLU A 79 -4.21 -19.57 7.83
CA GLU A 79 -4.74 -18.75 8.93
C GLU A 79 -4.20 -17.32 8.93
N VAL A 80 -3.12 -17.02 8.17
CA VAL A 80 -2.59 -15.66 8.05
C VAL A 80 -3.65 -14.74 7.47
N LYS A 81 -3.85 -13.59 8.13
CA LYS A 81 -4.82 -12.58 7.68
C LYS A 81 -4.15 -11.49 6.86
N THR A 82 -4.82 -11.08 5.80
CA THR A 82 -4.32 -10.08 4.87
C THR A 82 -5.22 -8.85 4.86
N PHE A 83 -4.64 -7.72 5.21
CA PHE A 83 -5.34 -6.43 5.34
C PHE A 83 -4.81 -5.45 4.30
N GLY A 84 -5.64 -5.12 3.32
CA GLY A 84 -5.40 -3.99 2.43
C GLY A 84 -5.80 -2.68 3.11
N ALA A 85 -5.20 -1.56 2.72
CA ALA A 85 -5.66 -0.25 3.18
C ALA A 85 -5.87 0.70 1.99
N GLU A 86 -6.97 1.46 2.02
CA GLU A 86 -7.28 2.50 1.05
C GLU A 86 -7.63 3.82 1.73
N PRO A 87 -7.54 4.99 1.04
CA PRO A 87 -7.91 6.26 1.61
C PRO A 87 -9.40 6.34 1.94
N ALA A 88 -9.74 6.75 3.16
CA ALA A 88 -11.13 6.92 3.58
C ALA A 88 -11.90 7.96 2.76
N GLU A 89 -11.18 8.97 2.23
CA GLU A 89 -11.74 10.00 1.36
C GLU A 89 -12.01 9.51 -0.07
N SER A 90 -11.37 8.40 -0.48
CA SER A 90 -11.50 7.85 -1.84
C SER A 90 -11.60 6.32 -1.81
N PRO A 91 -12.67 5.76 -1.21
CA PRO A 91 -12.85 4.32 -1.00
C PRO A 91 -13.34 3.63 -2.28
N VAL A 92 -12.49 3.63 -3.32
CA VAL A 92 -12.84 3.12 -4.65
C VAL A 92 -13.06 1.61 -4.65
N ILE A 93 -12.24 0.87 -3.87
CA ILE A 93 -12.28 -0.59 -3.87
C ILE A 93 -13.48 -1.09 -3.06
N THR A 94 -13.77 -0.46 -1.92
CA THR A 94 -14.85 -0.87 -1.01
C THR A 94 -16.21 -0.28 -1.39
N LYS A 95 -16.25 0.99 -1.87
CA LYS A 95 -17.50 1.71 -2.12
C LYS A 95 -17.69 2.20 -3.55
N GLY A 96 -16.68 2.12 -4.41
CA GLY A 96 -16.73 2.69 -5.78
C GLY A 96 -16.67 4.23 -5.81
N GLU A 97 -16.34 4.87 -4.70
CA GLU A 97 -16.34 6.32 -4.57
C GLU A 97 -14.92 6.86 -4.77
N LYS A 98 -14.77 7.87 -5.63
CA LYS A 98 -13.50 8.50 -5.96
C LYS A 98 -13.51 9.97 -5.57
N ALA A 99 -12.49 10.38 -4.79
CA ALA A 99 -12.24 11.77 -4.42
C ALA A 99 -10.74 12.06 -4.26
N PRO A 100 -10.33 13.33 -4.20
CA PRO A 100 -8.98 13.70 -3.82
C PRO A 100 -8.66 13.25 -2.38
N HIS A 101 -7.44 12.79 -2.16
CA HIS A 101 -6.94 12.40 -0.83
C HIS A 101 -5.47 12.77 -0.66
N LYS A 102 -4.95 12.69 0.58
CA LYS A 102 -3.59 13.11 0.95
C LYS A 102 -2.55 12.00 0.93
N ILE A 103 -2.94 10.73 0.75
CA ILE A 103 -2.04 9.58 0.84
C ILE A 103 -1.45 9.28 -0.54
N GLN A 104 -0.27 9.82 -0.84
CA GLN A 104 0.42 9.56 -2.11
C GLN A 104 0.76 8.07 -2.24
N GLY A 105 0.59 7.53 -3.45
CA GLY A 105 0.86 6.13 -3.77
C GLY A 105 -0.31 5.18 -3.56
N TRP A 106 -1.35 5.56 -2.82
CA TRP A 106 -2.57 4.78 -2.65
C TRP A 106 -3.71 5.31 -3.52
N GLY A 107 -4.76 4.52 -3.64
CA GLY A 107 -6.02 4.94 -4.21
C GLY A 107 -5.92 5.58 -5.61
N PRO A 108 -5.53 4.84 -6.65
CA PRO A 108 -5.32 5.39 -8.00
C PRO A 108 -6.62 5.89 -8.65
N GLY A 109 -7.75 5.70 -7.99
CA GLY A 109 -9.07 6.14 -8.45
C GLY A 109 -9.77 5.13 -9.36
N PHE A 110 -9.28 3.90 -9.38
CA PHE A 110 -9.87 2.73 -10.02
C PHE A 110 -9.40 1.47 -9.26
N VAL A 111 -10.02 0.32 -9.50
CA VAL A 111 -9.57 -0.97 -8.95
C VAL A 111 -8.47 -1.49 -9.87
N PRO A 112 -7.22 -1.68 -9.37
CA PRO A 112 -6.12 -2.20 -10.18
C PRO A 112 -6.33 -3.67 -10.56
N ASP A 113 -5.91 -4.07 -11.77
CA ASP A 113 -6.01 -5.46 -12.22
C ASP A 113 -5.10 -6.40 -11.43
N ASN A 114 -3.99 -5.87 -10.89
CA ASN A 114 -3.07 -6.60 -10.02
C ASN A 114 -3.58 -6.83 -8.58
N LEU A 115 -4.75 -6.29 -8.24
CA LEU A 115 -5.37 -6.55 -6.94
C LEU A 115 -6.21 -7.82 -6.98
N ASP A 116 -5.70 -8.89 -6.40
CA ASP A 116 -6.49 -10.10 -6.16
C ASP A 116 -7.30 -9.97 -4.87
N LYS A 117 -8.60 -9.68 -5.03
CA LYS A 117 -9.52 -9.53 -3.90
C LYS A 117 -9.79 -10.84 -3.16
N SER A 118 -9.50 -11.99 -3.76
CA SER A 118 -9.68 -13.29 -3.10
C SER A 118 -8.61 -13.57 -2.05
N VAL A 119 -7.45 -12.93 -2.21
CA VAL A 119 -6.35 -13.00 -1.26
C VAL A 119 -6.57 -12.07 -0.06
N VAL A 120 -7.25 -10.93 -0.26
CA VAL A 120 -7.42 -9.88 0.78
C VAL A 120 -8.63 -10.17 1.66
N ASP A 121 -8.40 -10.44 2.95
CA ASP A 121 -9.48 -10.73 3.92
C ASP A 121 -10.32 -9.47 4.23
N GLU A 122 -9.66 -8.31 4.33
CA GLU A 122 -10.33 -7.04 4.68
C GLU A 122 -9.61 -5.84 4.07
N ILE A 123 -10.37 -4.80 3.72
CA ILE A 123 -9.83 -3.51 3.29
C ILE A 123 -10.20 -2.45 4.32
N LEU A 124 -9.17 -1.85 4.93
CA LEU A 124 -9.28 -0.85 5.97
C LEU A 124 -9.30 0.56 5.37
N LEU A 125 -10.15 1.42 5.92
CA LEU A 125 -10.22 2.81 5.52
C LEU A 125 -9.33 3.67 6.43
N VAL A 126 -8.45 4.47 5.80
CA VAL A 126 -7.50 5.32 6.51
C VAL A 126 -7.71 6.79 6.12
N PRO A 127 -8.11 7.66 7.05
CA PRO A 127 -8.14 9.10 6.80
C PRO A 127 -6.75 9.67 6.55
N GLY A 128 -6.62 10.57 5.57
CA GLY A 128 -5.33 11.15 5.19
C GLY A 128 -4.65 11.93 6.31
N ASP A 129 -5.41 12.60 7.17
CA ASP A 129 -4.87 13.32 8.32
C ASP A 129 -4.33 12.37 9.40
N GLU A 130 -4.97 11.22 9.61
CA GLU A 130 -4.47 10.19 10.51
C GLU A 130 -3.20 9.53 9.97
N ALA A 131 -3.12 9.31 8.65
CA ALA A 131 -1.90 8.81 8.01
C ALA A 131 -0.69 9.75 8.29
N ILE A 132 -0.88 11.06 8.16
CA ILE A 132 0.14 12.07 8.49
C ILE A 132 0.49 12.03 9.97
N ALA A 133 -0.50 11.97 10.85
CA ALA A 133 -0.28 11.92 12.29
C ALA A 133 0.51 10.68 12.71
N PHE A 134 0.19 9.52 12.17
CA PHE A 134 0.91 8.27 12.45
C PHE A 134 2.34 8.27 11.90
N ALA A 135 2.58 8.85 10.70
CA ALA A 135 3.94 8.99 10.17
C ALA A 135 4.81 9.88 11.08
N ARG A 136 4.26 11.00 11.59
CA ARG A 136 4.94 11.88 12.54
C ARG A 136 5.23 11.18 13.88
N ARG A 137 4.26 10.43 14.39
CA ARG A 137 4.42 9.64 15.63
C ARG A 137 5.47 8.55 15.47
N ALA A 138 5.46 7.81 14.35
CA ALA A 138 6.47 6.79 14.07
C ALA A 138 7.89 7.36 14.06
N ALA A 139 8.07 8.56 13.52
CA ALA A 139 9.35 9.26 13.56
C ALA A 139 9.76 9.67 14.98
N ALA A 140 8.82 10.23 15.76
CA ALA A 140 9.10 10.78 17.09
C ALA A 140 9.23 9.70 18.18
N GLU A 141 8.40 8.66 18.11
CA GLU A 141 8.30 7.63 19.16
C GLU A 141 9.19 6.43 18.87
N GLU A 142 9.40 6.06 17.58
CA GLU A 142 10.09 4.84 17.15
C GLU A 142 11.34 5.10 16.30
N GLY A 143 11.59 6.36 15.88
CA GLY A 143 12.69 6.69 14.99
C GLY A 143 12.48 6.21 13.54
N ILE A 144 11.25 5.84 13.16
CA ILE A 144 10.90 5.36 11.83
C ILE A 144 10.43 6.53 10.98
N ILE A 145 11.31 7.04 10.11
CA ILE A 145 10.99 8.16 9.22
C ILE A 145 10.37 7.61 7.93
N THR A 146 9.06 7.58 7.86
CA THR A 146 8.29 7.10 6.71
C THR A 146 7.53 8.21 5.99
N GLY A 147 7.12 7.96 4.73
CA GLY A 147 6.18 8.80 4.01
C GLY A 147 4.74 8.67 4.55
N ILE A 148 3.83 9.44 3.95
CA ILE A 148 2.41 9.48 4.39
C ILE A 148 1.75 8.11 4.25
N SER A 149 2.06 7.35 3.19
CA SER A 149 1.50 6.01 2.98
C SER A 149 1.98 5.01 4.03
N GLY A 150 3.24 5.09 4.48
CA GLY A 150 3.73 4.27 5.59
C GLY A 150 3.04 4.60 6.92
N GLY A 151 2.80 5.89 7.18
CA GLY A 151 1.97 6.30 8.32
C GLY A 151 0.54 5.77 8.23
N GLY A 152 -0.04 5.76 7.03
CA GLY A 152 -1.34 5.15 6.77
C GLY A 152 -1.36 3.64 7.02
N ALA A 153 -0.31 2.93 6.58
CA ALA A 153 -0.17 1.49 6.86
C ALA A 153 -0.04 1.20 8.36
N LEU A 154 0.70 2.03 9.10
CA LEU A 154 0.80 1.94 10.57
C LEU A 154 -0.54 2.24 11.26
N GLN A 155 -1.30 3.20 10.77
CA GLN A 155 -2.64 3.50 11.29
C GLN A 155 -3.59 2.31 11.07
N ALA A 156 -3.59 1.73 9.87
CA ALA A 156 -4.35 0.52 9.55
C ALA A 156 -3.94 -0.66 10.45
N ALA A 157 -2.63 -0.87 10.65
CA ALA A 157 -2.14 -1.90 11.58
C ALA A 157 -2.58 -1.65 13.01
N GLY A 158 -2.64 -0.39 13.46
CA GLY A 158 -3.18 -0.03 14.76
C GLY A 158 -4.66 -0.42 14.93
N GLN A 159 -5.48 -0.27 13.87
CA GLN A 159 -6.87 -0.73 13.88
C GLN A 159 -6.96 -2.26 14.06
N VAL A 160 -6.08 -3.02 13.42
CA VAL A 160 -6.02 -4.49 13.55
C VAL A 160 -5.51 -4.90 14.92
N ALA A 161 -4.40 -4.32 15.37
CA ALA A 161 -3.75 -4.65 16.65
C ALA A 161 -4.63 -4.36 17.87
N ALA A 162 -5.55 -3.41 17.75
CA ALA A 162 -6.52 -3.09 18.83
C ALA A 162 -7.62 -4.16 18.99
N ARG A 163 -7.74 -5.11 18.07
CA ARG A 163 -8.78 -6.15 18.10
C ARG A 163 -8.37 -7.25 19.08
N PRO A 164 -9.30 -7.77 19.91
CA PRO A 164 -9.00 -8.82 20.88
C PRO A 164 -8.39 -10.09 20.26
N GLU A 165 -8.83 -10.48 19.06
CA GLU A 165 -8.33 -11.65 18.34
C GLU A 165 -6.89 -11.52 17.86
N PHE A 166 -6.34 -10.28 17.84
CA PHE A 166 -4.93 -10.00 17.49
C PHE A 166 -4.05 -9.76 18.72
N ALA A 167 -4.57 -9.93 19.94
CA ALA A 167 -3.77 -9.80 21.15
C ALA A 167 -2.64 -10.85 21.18
N GLY A 168 -1.38 -10.39 21.26
CA GLY A 168 -0.19 -11.25 21.25
C GLY A 168 0.17 -11.85 19.88
N LYS A 169 -0.47 -11.36 18.80
CA LYS A 169 -0.24 -11.76 17.43
C LYS A 169 0.85 -10.91 16.76
N THR A 170 1.54 -11.52 15.79
CA THR A 170 2.56 -10.82 14.98
C THR A 170 1.92 -10.24 13.72
N ILE A 171 1.92 -8.91 13.61
CA ILE A 171 1.42 -8.18 12.44
C ILE A 171 2.59 -7.52 11.71
N VAL A 172 2.79 -7.89 10.46
CA VAL A 172 3.79 -7.26 9.59
C VAL A 172 3.14 -6.07 8.86
N VAL A 173 3.81 -4.92 8.88
CA VAL A 173 3.34 -3.70 8.21
C VAL A 173 4.32 -3.29 7.12
N VAL A 174 3.84 -3.09 5.91
CA VAL A 174 4.68 -2.66 4.79
C VAL A 174 4.88 -1.15 4.83
N ILE A 175 6.12 -0.72 5.09
CA ILE A 175 6.59 0.66 4.98
C ILE A 175 7.22 0.85 3.60
N ALA A 176 6.53 1.53 2.69
CA ALA A 176 6.87 1.53 1.27
C ALA A 176 8.00 2.50 0.89
N ASP A 177 8.21 3.55 1.69
CA ASP A 177 9.19 4.60 1.40
C ASP A 177 9.66 5.33 2.66
N THR A 178 10.49 6.36 2.45
CA THR A 178 11.05 7.23 3.50
C THR A 178 10.42 8.63 3.46
N GLY A 179 10.40 9.31 4.62
CA GLY A 179 9.85 10.66 4.78
C GLY A 179 10.62 11.75 4.02
N GLU A 180 11.87 11.54 3.63
CA GLU A 180 12.70 12.53 2.92
C GLU A 180 12.06 13.05 1.63
N ARG A 181 11.24 12.24 0.97
CA ARG A 181 10.53 12.62 -0.25
C ARG A 181 9.37 13.59 -0.02
N TYR A 182 9.00 13.84 1.24
CA TYR A 182 7.80 14.56 1.66
C TYR A 182 8.09 15.88 2.38
N LEU A 183 9.35 16.34 2.40
CA LEU A 183 9.79 17.55 3.11
C LEU A 183 8.99 18.81 2.72
N SER A 184 8.53 18.92 1.47
CA SER A 184 7.72 20.02 0.97
C SER A 184 6.20 19.79 1.05
N THR A 185 5.76 18.79 1.81
CA THR A 185 4.35 18.42 1.93
C THR A 185 3.81 18.66 3.34
N ALA A 186 2.50 18.47 3.53
CA ALA A 186 1.85 18.57 4.82
C ALA A 186 2.45 17.65 5.90
N LEU A 187 3.24 16.62 5.53
CA LEU A 187 3.91 15.75 6.51
C LEU A 187 4.88 16.53 7.39
N PHE A 188 5.61 17.50 6.83
CA PHE A 188 6.62 18.28 7.56
C PHE A 188 6.20 19.73 7.81
N GLU A 189 4.93 20.09 7.56
CA GLU A 189 4.41 21.41 7.86
C GLU A 189 4.54 21.71 9.37
N GLY A 190 5.15 22.85 9.70
CA GLY A 190 5.43 23.28 11.07
C GLY A 190 6.70 22.69 11.71
N PHE A 191 7.52 21.93 10.96
CA PHE A 191 8.79 21.38 11.44
C PHE A 191 10.02 22.00 10.78
N LEU A 192 9.85 22.70 9.67
CA LEU A 192 10.92 23.26 8.85
C LEU A 192 10.94 24.80 8.83
N ASP A 193 10.20 25.45 9.72
CA ASP A 193 10.13 26.91 9.85
C ASP A 193 11.23 27.46 10.79
#